data_b82fbff9f7a20f378b9e1623648dc60e
#
_entry.id   b82fbff9f7a20f378b9e1623648dc60e
#
_cell.length_a   1.000
_cell.length_b   1.000
_cell.length_c   1.000
_cell.angle_alpha   90.00
_cell.angle_beta   90.00
_cell.angle_gamma   90.00
#
_symmetry.space_group_name_H-M   'P 1'
#
loop_
_entity.id
_entity.type
_entity.pdbx_description
1 polymer ?
#
loop_
_entity_poly.entity_id
_entity_poly.type
_entity_poly.pdbx_seq_one_letter_code
_entity_poly.pdbx_strand_id
1 'polypeptide(L)'
;MFIIIATIVVAVVTTAFLRYNNKYHDTPNDRLKTAFHQTLGKHKTVIVFHKKGCSNCEKLTGDVNKLQKMRDQNNQATIVVDYMNLVTRQYFEQYHVQVAPTVLVVQKGAVIKRIVKPTHEQMAQIVRE
;
A
#
# COMPACT_ATOMS: atom_id res chain seq x y z
N MET A 1 -38.59 17.87 4.34
CA MET A 1 -38.27 16.58 3.71
C MET A 1 -36.94 16.62 2.94
N PHE A 2 -36.69 17.60 2.08
CA PHE A 2 -35.44 17.72 1.32
C PHE A 2 -34.17 17.86 2.21
N ILE A 3 -34.24 18.61 3.30
CA ILE A 3 -33.12 18.84 4.23
C ILE A 3 -32.71 17.53 4.90
N ILE A 4 -33.67 16.69 5.29
CA ILE A 4 -33.38 15.39 5.96
C ILE A 4 -32.69 14.41 4.98
N ILE A 5 -33.18 14.38 3.74
CA ILE A 5 -32.56 13.52 2.70
C ILE A 5 -31.14 13.97 2.41
N ALA A 6 -30.89 15.27 2.29
CA ALA A 6 -29.57 15.82 2.05
C ALA A 6 -28.59 15.48 3.19
N THR A 7 -29.02 15.59 4.45
CA THR A 7 -28.17 15.25 5.61
C THR A 7 -27.84 13.76 5.67
N ILE A 8 -28.78 12.89 5.34
CA ILE A 8 -28.55 11.43 5.30
C ILE A 8 -27.54 11.09 4.20
N VAL A 9 -27.69 11.66 3.00
CA VAL A 9 -26.77 11.43 1.88
C VAL A 9 -25.36 11.87 2.23
N VAL A 10 -25.18 13.05 2.83
CA VAL A 10 -23.88 13.56 3.28
C VAL A 10 -23.26 12.64 4.33
N ALA A 11 -24.03 12.18 5.31
CA ALA A 11 -23.56 11.28 6.34
C ALA A 11 -23.11 9.92 5.77
N VAL A 12 -23.87 9.37 4.82
CA VAL A 12 -23.49 8.09 4.16
C VAL A 12 -22.22 8.24 3.34
N VAL A 13 -22.11 9.32 2.56
CA VAL A 13 -20.93 9.58 1.72
C VAL A 13 -19.68 9.81 2.57
N THR A 14 -19.78 10.60 3.65
CA THR A 14 -18.65 10.81 4.56
C THR A 14 -18.22 9.52 5.26
N THR A 15 -19.15 8.71 5.71
CA THR A 15 -18.83 7.43 6.36
C THR A 15 -18.16 6.46 5.40
N ALA A 16 -18.67 6.36 4.17
CA ALA A 16 -18.07 5.52 3.14
C ALA A 16 -16.66 5.99 2.78
N PHE A 17 -16.44 7.30 2.66
CA PHE A 17 -15.13 7.90 2.38
C PHE A 17 -14.13 7.63 3.50
N LEU A 18 -14.53 7.80 4.77
CA LEU A 18 -13.68 7.51 5.93
C LEU A 18 -13.31 6.02 6.00
N ARG A 19 -14.28 5.14 5.74
CA ARG A 19 -14.01 3.69 5.71
C ARG A 19 -13.05 3.31 4.58
N TYR A 20 -13.20 3.92 3.42
CA TYR A 20 -12.30 3.71 2.29
C TYR A 20 -10.86 4.12 2.63
N ASN A 21 -10.67 5.30 3.23
CA ASN A 21 -9.35 5.81 3.57
C ASN A 21 -8.67 5.10 4.76
N ASN A 22 -9.44 4.35 5.57
CA ASN A 22 -8.93 3.62 6.73
C ASN A 22 -8.53 2.18 6.42
N LYS A 23 -8.50 1.78 5.16
CA LYS A 23 -8.12 0.43 4.73
C LYS A 23 -6.95 0.48 3.75
N TYR A 24 -6.10 -0.55 3.82
CA TYR A 24 -5.14 -0.80 2.76
C TYR A 24 -5.86 -1.17 1.46
N HIS A 25 -5.33 -0.71 0.36
CA HIS A 25 -5.77 -1.08 -0.98
C HIS A 25 -4.76 -2.05 -1.56
N ASP A 26 -4.93 -3.33 -1.22
CA ASP A 26 -4.03 -4.39 -1.67
C ASP A 26 -4.08 -4.56 -3.18
N THR A 27 -2.92 -4.88 -3.75
CA THR A 27 -2.83 -5.25 -5.16
C THR A 27 -3.68 -6.51 -5.40
N PRO A 28 -4.63 -6.49 -6.35
CA PRO A 28 -5.48 -7.64 -6.64
C PRO A 28 -4.68 -8.88 -7.00
N ASN A 29 -5.14 -10.04 -6.56
CA ASN A 29 -4.44 -11.31 -6.76
C ASN A 29 -4.16 -11.62 -8.24
N ASP A 30 -5.09 -11.27 -9.13
CA ASP A 30 -4.96 -11.47 -10.58
C ASP A 30 -3.90 -10.57 -11.22
N ARG A 31 -3.47 -9.50 -10.54
CA ARG A 31 -2.44 -8.55 -11.00
C ARG A 31 -1.07 -8.76 -10.36
N LEU A 32 -0.98 -9.58 -9.32
CA LEU A 32 0.27 -9.75 -8.56
C LEU A 32 1.42 -10.21 -9.43
N LYS A 33 1.21 -11.25 -10.22
CA LYS A 33 2.27 -11.81 -11.07
C LYS A 33 2.83 -10.77 -12.05
N THR A 34 1.96 -10.03 -12.71
CA THR A 34 2.35 -8.95 -13.63
C THR A 34 3.05 -7.81 -12.89
N ALA A 35 2.51 -7.40 -11.74
CA ALA A 35 3.09 -6.34 -10.92
C ALA A 35 4.51 -6.69 -10.44
N PHE A 36 4.72 -7.90 -9.93
CA PHE A 36 6.05 -8.34 -9.52
C PHE A 36 7.01 -8.55 -10.69
N HIS A 37 6.51 -8.95 -11.85
CA HIS A 37 7.35 -9.02 -13.06
C HIS A 37 7.87 -7.64 -13.47
N GLN A 38 7.09 -6.59 -13.29
CA GLN A 38 7.49 -5.21 -13.59
C GLN A 38 8.65 -4.72 -12.73
N THR A 39 8.91 -5.34 -11.58
CA THR A 39 10.06 -4.99 -10.72
C THR A 39 11.41 -5.26 -11.38
N LEU A 40 11.45 -6.11 -12.42
CA LEU A 40 12.65 -6.40 -13.20
C LEU A 40 13.06 -5.24 -14.12
N GLY A 41 12.15 -4.31 -14.37
CA GLY A 41 12.38 -3.16 -15.24
C GLY A 41 13.24 -2.07 -14.60
N LYS A 42 13.60 -1.08 -15.41
CA LYS A 42 14.46 0.05 -15.02
C LYS A 42 13.80 1.06 -14.09
N HIS A 43 12.45 1.07 -14.02
CA HIS A 43 11.72 1.99 -13.16
C HIS A 43 11.65 1.43 -11.74
N LYS A 44 11.68 2.33 -10.76
CA LYS A 44 11.56 1.95 -9.35
C LYS A 44 10.13 1.52 -9.04
N THR A 45 9.98 0.41 -8.32
CA THR A 45 8.71 -0.06 -7.77
C THR A 45 8.78 -0.02 -6.25
N VAL A 46 7.78 0.53 -5.61
CA VAL A 46 7.65 0.50 -4.15
C VAL A 46 6.73 -0.67 -3.77
N ILE A 47 7.20 -1.50 -2.85
CA ILE A 47 6.42 -2.64 -2.35
C ILE A 47 6.18 -2.43 -0.86
N VAL A 48 4.91 -2.43 -0.46
CA VAL A 48 4.48 -2.34 0.94
C VAL A 48 4.02 -3.71 1.40
N PHE A 49 4.69 -4.23 2.42
CA PHE A 49 4.34 -5.49 3.08
C PHE A 49 3.66 -5.16 4.40
N HIS A 50 2.40 -5.54 4.54
CA HIS A 50 1.65 -5.34 5.77
C HIS A 50 0.98 -6.62 6.23
N LYS A 51 0.39 -6.59 7.42
CA LYS A 51 -0.37 -7.70 7.98
C LYS A 51 -1.65 -7.17 8.61
N LYS A 52 -2.79 -7.70 8.21
CA LYS A 52 -4.07 -7.38 8.82
C LYS A 52 -4.04 -7.69 10.33
N GLY A 53 -4.52 -6.74 11.15
CA GLY A 53 -4.49 -6.87 12.61
C GLY A 53 -3.18 -6.42 13.27
N CYS A 54 -2.23 -5.92 12.51
CA CYS A 54 -0.98 -5.35 13.00
C CYS A 54 -1.18 -3.87 13.35
N SER A 55 -0.96 -3.48 14.62
CA SER A 55 -1.18 -2.10 15.08
C SER A 55 -0.25 -1.08 14.39
N ASN A 56 1.02 -1.43 14.18
CA ASN A 56 1.96 -0.58 13.47
C ASN A 56 1.60 -0.40 11.99
N CYS A 57 1.03 -1.45 11.38
CA CYS A 57 0.52 -1.36 10.01
C CYS A 57 -0.69 -0.42 9.93
N GLU A 58 -1.61 -0.51 10.88
CA GLU A 58 -2.80 0.34 10.94
C GLU A 58 -2.44 1.83 11.06
N LYS A 59 -1.41 2.17 11.81
CA LYS A 59 -0.92 3.55 11.96
C LYS A 59 -0.41 4.13 10.66
N LEU A 60 0.04 3.31 9.71
CA LEU A 60 0.59 3.73 8.43
C LEU A 60 -0.41 3.69 7.28
N THR A 61 -1.65 3.27 7.52
CA THR A 61 -2.67 3.13 6.47
C THR A 61 -2.83 4.41 5.64
N GLY A 62 -2.95 5.56 6.31
CA GLY A 62 -3.07 6.85 5.63
C GLY A 62 -1.85 7.20 4.79
N ASP A 63 -0.66 6.94 5.29
CA ASP A 63 0.59 7.18 4.57
C ASP A 63 0.70 6.29 3.32
N VAL A 64 0.35 5.01 3.44
CA VAL A 64 0.38 4.08 2.32
C VAL A 64 -0.63 4.46 1.25
N ASN A 65 -1.85 4.81 1.64
CA ASN A 65 -2.88 5.25 0.70
C ASN A 65 -2.48 6.53 -0.04
N LYS A 66 -1.87 7.47 0.67
CA LYS A 66 -1.33 8.71 0.07
C LYS A 66 -0.19 8.40 -0.90
N LEU A 67 0.72 7.52 -0.52
CA LEU A 67 1.83 7.06 -1.36
C LEU A 67 1.31 6.44 -2.66
N GLN A 68 0.35 5.51 -2.58
CA GLN A 68 -0.26 4.89 -3.75
C GLN A 68 -0.88 5.92 -4.67
N LYS A 69 -1.69 6.82 -4.13
CA LYS A 69 -2.37 7.87 -4.92
C LYS A 69 -1.38 8.77 -5.65
N MET A 70 -0.35 9.24 -4.97
CA MET A 70 0.65 10.13 -5.56
C MET A 70 1.49 9.42 -6.62
N ARG A 71 1.87 8.16 -6.38
CA ARG A 71 2.62 7.36 -7.34
C ARG A 71 1.78 7.01 -8.57
N ASP A 72 0.51 6.66 -8.39
CA ASP A 72 -0.42 6.40 -9.50
C ASP A 72 -0.59 7.63 -10.40
N GLN A 73 -0.68 8.82 -9.81
CA GLN A 73 -0.76 10.08 -10.57
C GLN A 73 0.47 10.33 -11.44
N ASN A 74 1.62 9.79 -11.05
CA ASN A 74 2.90 9.90 -11.77
C ASN A 74 3.24 8.65 -12.60
N ASN A 75 2.28 7.76 -12.81
CA ASN A 75 2.47 6.48 -13.51
C ASN A 75 3.61 5.62 -12.92
N GLN A 76 3.77 5.67 -11.60
CA GLN A 76 4.77 4.89 -10.87
C GLN A 76 4.11 3.69 -10.21
N ALA A 77 4.74 2.52 -10.31
CA ALA A 77 4.20 1.28 -9.76
C ALA A 77 4.34 1.20 -8.24
N THR A 78 3.27 0.77 -7.58
CA THR A 78 3.24 0.45 -6.16
C THR A 78 2.54 -0.88 -5.98
N ILE A 79 3.13 -1.76 -5.19
CA ILE A 79 2.56 -3.08 -4.86
C ILE A 79 2.29 -3.08 -3.36
N VAL A 80 1.09 -3.50 -2.96
CA VAL A 80 0.69 -3.63 -1.55
C VAL A 80 0.22 -5.04 -1.30
N VAL A 81 0.85 -5.73 -0.36
CA VAL A 81 0.58 -7.14 -0.06
C VAL A 81 0.38 -7.38 1.42
N ASP A 82 -0.63 -8.20 1.74
CA ASP A 82 -1.00 -8.59 3.09
C ASP A 82 -0.52 -10.01 3.38
N TYR A 83 0.17 -10.21 4.50
CA TYR A 83 0.61 -11.52 4.94
C TYR A 83 -0.55 -12.50 5.18
N MET A 84 -1.72 -12.01 5.55
CA MET A 84 -2.91 -12.84 5.78
C MET A 84 -3.51 -13.39 4.48
N ASN A 85 -3.15 -12.82 3.33
CA ASN A 85 -3.51 -13.37 2.03
C ASN A 85 -2.54 -14.49 1.66
N LEU A 86 -3.03 -15.72 1.57
CA LEU A 86 -2.21 -16.90 1.29
C LEU A 86 -1.47 -16.82 -0.06
N VAL A 87 -2.07 -16.16 -1.04
CA VAL A 87 -1.46 -15.96 -2.36
C VAL A 87 -0.21 -15.08 -2.30
N THR A 88 -0.16 -14.12 -1.38
CA THR A 88 0.93 -13.14 -1.29
C THR A 88 2.09 -13.59 -0.38
N ARG A 89 1.90 -14.61 0.45
CA ARG A 89 2.94 -15.07 1.39
C ARG A 89 4.25 -15.45 0.72
N GLN A 90 4.20 -16.03 -0.48
CA GLN A 90 5.40 -16.35 -1.25
C GLN A 90 6.31 -15.14 -1.49
N TYR A 91 5.74 -13.94 -1.62
CA TYR A 91 6.51 -12.72 -1.84
C TYR A 91 7.18 -12.22 -0.56
N PHE A 92 6.56 -12.44 0.61
CA PHE A 92 7.24 -12.20 1.90
C PHE A 92 8.48 -13.07 2.04
N GLU A 93 8.40 -14.34 1.66
CA GLU A 93 9.54 -15.27 1.67
C GLU A 93 10.59 -14.87 0.62
N GLN A 94 10.16 -14.57 -0.60
CA GLN A 94 11.04 -14.19 -1.70
C GLN A 94 11.90 -12.97 -1.36
N TYR A 95 11.32 -11.97 -0.69
CA TYR A 95 12.01 -10.74 -0.31
C TYR A 95 12.54 -10.74 1.11
N HIS A 96 12.49 -11.87 1.81
CA HIS A 96 12.96 -12.04 3.19
C HIS A 96 12.32 -11.04 4.16
N VAL A 97 11.03 -10.81 4.04
CA VAL A 97 10.27 -9.93 4.92
C VAL A 97 9.71 -10.73 6.08
N GLN A 98 10.23 -10.48 7.28
CA GLN A 98 9.85 -11.17 8.52
C GLN A 98 9.06 -10.28 9.47
N VAL A 99 9.07 -8.97 9.26
CA VAL A 99 8.43 -7.97 10.11
C VAL A 99 7.50 -7.11 9.25
N ALA A 100 6.28 -6.89 9.72
CA ALA A 100 5.33 -5.96 9.12
C ALA A 100 5.18 -4.72 10.04
N PRO A 101 5.05 -3.52 9.50
CA PRO A 101 5.17 -3.18 8.09
C PRO A 101 6.63 -3.09 7.63
N THR A 102 6.88 -3.47 6.39
CA THR A 102 8.18 -3.27 5.72
C THR A 102 7.93 -2.68 4.34
N VAL A 103 8.71 -1.70 3.96
CA VAL A 103 8.63 -1.06 2.64
C VAL A 103 9.94 -1.28 1.91
N LEU A 104 9.84 -1.75 0.68
CA LEU A 104 10.98 -1.96 -0.22
C LEU A 104 10.87 -1.03 -1.42
N VAL A 105 12.02 -0.56 -1.90
CA VAL A 105 12.16 0.02 -3.23
C VAL A 105 12.99 -0.94 -4.06
N VAL A 106 12.43 -1.37 -5.20
CA VAL A 106 13.04 -2.36 -6.09
C VAL A 106 13.26 -1.75 -7.45
N GLN A 107 14.43 -1.99 -8.04
CA GLN A 107 14.78 -1.55 -9.39
C GLN A 107 15.66 -2.61 -10.05
N LYS A 108 15.34 -2.96 -11.30
CA LYS A 108 16.07 -3.99 -12.05
C LYS A 108 16.16 -5.33 -11.29
N GLY A 109 15.09 -5.69 -10.59
CA GLY A 109 15.01 -6.91 -9.79
C GLY A 109 15.79 -6.89 -8.47
N ALA A 110 16.45 -5.79 -8.13
CA ALA A 110 17.24 -5.65 -6.91
C ALA A 110 16.55 -4.74 -5.90
N VAL A 111 16.56 -5.13 -4.64
CA VAL A 111 16.12 -4.27 -3.52
C VAL A 111 17.18 -3.20 -3.31
N ILE A 112 16.86 -1.95 -3.62
CA ILE A 112 17.77 -0.81 -3.44
C ILE A 112 17.54 -0.07 -2.13
N LYS A 113 16.39 -0.28 -1.49
CA LYS A 113 16.05 0.31 -0.20
C LYS A 113 15.09 -0.60 0.57
N ARG A 114 15.35 -0.78 1.85
CA ARG A 114 14.52 -1.56 2.77
C ARG A 114 14.31 -0.77 4.05
N ILE A 115 13.06 -0.50 4.40
CA ILE A 115 12.70 0.19 5.64
C ILE A 115 11.74 -0.71 6.43
N VAL A 116 12.19 -1.17 7.57
CA VAL A 116 11.40 -1.96 8.52
C VAL A 116 10.73 -1.01 9.50
N LYS A 117 9.43 -1.15 9.69
CA LYS A 117 8.62 -0.28 10.57
C LYS A 117 8.84 1.22 10.25
N PRO A 118 8.56 1.67 9.02
CA PRO A 118 8.83 3.04 8.64
C PRO A 118 8.05 4.04 9.51
N THR A 119 8.65 5.20 9.73
CA THR A 119 8.00 6.35 10.34
C THR A 119 7.16 7.10 9.30
N HIS A 120 6.26 7.98 9.75
CA HIS A 120 5.51 8.88 8.85
C HIS A 120 6.44 9.71 7.97
N GLU A 121 7.55 10.19 8.52
CA GLU A 121 8.56 10.95 7.81
C GLU A 121 9.26 10.12 6.73
N GLN A 122 9.65 8.89 7.05
CA GLN A 122 10.24 7.97 6.08
C GLN A 122 9.28 7.65 4.94
N MET A 123 7.99 7.44 5.25
CA MET A 123 6.97 7.24 4.23
C MET A 123 6.83 8.44 3.30
N ALA A 124 6.86 9.66 3.83
CA ALA A 124 6.83 10.88 3.03
C ALA A 124 8.04 11.00 2.08
N GLN A 125 9.20 10.54 2.50
CA GLN A 125 10.41 10.51 1.66
C GLN A 125 10.29 9.47 0.54
N ILE A 126 9.71 8.31 0.80
CA ILE A 126 9.52 7.25 -0.20
C ILE A 126 8.62 7.70 -1.35
N VAL A 127 7.65 8.56 -1.11
CA VAL A 127 6.78 9.11 -2.17
C VAL A 127 7.59 9.71 -3.31
N ARG A 128 8.77 10.24 -3.02
CA ARG A 128 9.64 10.91 -4.00
C ARG A 128 10.50 9.94 -4.83
N GLU A 129 10.52 8.66 -4.45
CA GLU A 129 11.26 7.64 -5.19
C GLU A 129 10.58 7.35 -6.54
#